data_73996dd2e413a34137e55c11c4635b2f
#
_entry.id   73996dd2e413a34137e55c11c4635b2f
#
_cell.length_a   1.000
_cell.length_b   1.000
_cell.length_c   1.000
_cell.angle_alpha   90.00
_cell.angle_beta   90.00
_cell.angle_gamma   90.00
#
_symmetry.space_group_name_H-M   'P 1'
#
loop_
_entity.id
_entity.type
_entity.pdbx_description
1 polymer ?
#
loop_
_entity_poly.entity_id
_entity_poly.type
_entity_poly.pdbx_seq_one_letter_code
_entity_poly.pdbx_strand_id
1 'polypeptide(L)'
;MNISSMDKQDAKKQFDNMTEELGIEHTFPFDIAWSFAKYVEIKGGLEKPLSFLPSEYTKEEFMVGINDIENKMLKSEKSLKGKELEHFNPLKHSFAKGVYIREVFNPAGELLVTKIHKYSHPFFLLQGEMTILGEDGEKKIKAPHYGITKAGTKRIIYAHTDCIFVTVHSTDETDLDKIEEEIISKDFYDKG
;
A
#
# COMPACT_ATOMS: atom_id res chain seq x y z
N MET A 1 10.59 -13.23 19.03
CA MET A 1 11.99 -13.12 18.56
C MET A 1 12.17 -11.73 17.98
N ASN A 2 13.18 -10.99 18.36
CA ASN A 2 13.31 -9.57 17.99
C ASN A 2 14.13 -9.45 16.69
N ILE A 3 13.48 -9.25 15.56
CA ILE A 3 14.11 -9.11 14.23
C ILE A 3 15.04 -7.88 14.14
N SER A 4 14.87 -6.90 15.02
CA SER A 4 15.66 -5.66 14.98
C SER A 4 17.17 -5.85 15.18
N SER A 5 17.57 -6.98 15.79
CA SER A 5 18.98 -7.35 16.05
C SER A 5 19.47 -8.52 15.20
N MET A 6 18.64 -9.06 14.30
CA MET A 6 18.98 -10.22 13.49
C MET A 6 19.78 -9.82 12.25
N ASP A 7 20.82 -10.58 11.93
CA ASP A 7 21.55 -10.48 10.67
C ASP A 7 20.63 -10.85 9.49
N LYS A 8 20.80 -10.18 8.33
CA LYS A 8 20.01 -10.43 7.13
C LYS A 8 20.14 -11.88 6.62
N GLN A 9 21.31 -12.51 6.78
CA GLN A 9 21.53 -13.89 6.37
C GLN A 9 20.82 -14.89 7.30
N ASP A 10 20.84 -14.65 8.61
CA ASP A 10 20.10 -15.44 9.58
C ASP A 10 18.60 -15.31 9.40
N ALA A 11 18.14 -14.12 9.09
CA ALA A 11 16.75 -13.84 8.79
C ALA A 11 16.29 -14.54 7.51
N LYS A 12 17.13 -14.54 6.46
CA LYS A 12 16.82 -15.25 5.22
C LYS A 12 16.66 -16.74 5.48
N LYS A 13 17.58 -17.35 6.24
CA LYS A 13 17.52 -18.76 6.58
C LYS A 13 16.26 -19.13 7.39
N GLN A 14 15.86 -18.27 8.34
CA GLN A 14 14.62 -18.48 9.10
C GLN A 14 13.38 -18.30 8.25
N PHE A 15 13.38 -17.35 7.32
CA PHE A 15 12.30 -17.14 6.37
C PHE A 15 12.14 -18.34 5.43
N ASP A 16 13.26 -18.85 4.88
CA ASP A 16 13.27 -20.04 4.02
C ASP A 16 12.71 -21.26 4.76
N ASN A 17 13.15 -21.51 6.00
CA ASN A 17 12.62 -22.58 6.84
C ASN A 17 11.12 -22.42 7.14
N MET A 18 10.68 -21.23 7.49
CA MET A 18 9.28 -20.95 7.80
C MET A 18 8.37 -21.13 6.57
N THR A 19 8.81 -20.72 5.40
CA THR A 19 8.03 -20.88 4.17
C THR A 19 7.97 -22.33 3.72
N GLU A 20 9.04 -23.10 3.94
CA GLU A 20 9.08 -24.56 3.72
C GLU A 20 8.12 -25.29 4.68
N GLU A 21 8.14 -24.96 5.98
CA GLU A 21 7.22 -25.53 6.99
C GLU A 21 5.75 -25.21 6.68
N LEU A 22 5.46 -24.04 6.12
CA LEU A 22 4.11 -23.61 5.77
C LEU A 22 3.65 -24.05 4.38
N GLY A 23 4.53 -24.71 3.59
CA GLY A 23 4.24 -25.13 2.21
C GLY A 23 3.98 -23.95 1.26
N ILE A 24 4.59 -22.79 1.54
CA ILE A 24 4.45 -21.59 0.72
C ILE A 24 5.55 -21.63 -0.35
N GLU A 25 5.18 -21.79 -1.62
CA GLU A 25 6.12 -21.63 -2.72
C GLU A 25 6.68 -20.18 -2.73
N HIS A 26 8.00 -20.08 -2.88
CA HIS A 26 8.72 -18.80 -2.92
C HIS A 26 8.41 -18.04 -4.23
N THR A 27 7.30 -17.35 -4.27
CA THR A 27 7.00 -16.36 -5.34
C THR A 27 7.46 -14.95 -4.96
N PHE A 28 8.02 -14.79 -3.75
CA PHE A 28 8.28 -13.49 -3.16
C PHE A 28 9.77 -13.28 -2.90
N PRO A 29 10.42 -12.23 -3.43
CA PRO A 29 11.81 -11.93 -3.09
C PRO A 29 11.95 -11.74 -1.57
N PHE A 30 12.91 -12.46 -0.96
CA PHE A 30 13.16 -12.39 0.48
C PHE A 30 13.28 -10.96 1.00
N ASP A 31 13.88 -10.07 0.22
CA ASP A 31 14.10 -8.68 0.61
C ASP A 31 12.80 -7.89 0.82
N ILE A 32 11.75 -8.15 0.00
CA ILE A 32 10.43 -7.56 0.20
C ILE A 32 9.77 -8.18 1.43
N ALA A 33 9.84 -9.51 1.58
CA ALA A 33 9.31 -10.21 2.74
C ALA A 33 10.03 -9.77 4.04
N TRP A 34 11.34 -9.60 3.98
CA TRP A 34 12.14 -9.10 5.10
C TRP A 34 11.79 -7.67 5.48
N SER A 35 11.66 -6.79 4.50
CA SER A 35 11.24 -5.41 4.72
C SER A 35 9.83 -5.36 5.29
N PHE A 36 8.92 -6.19 4.79
CA PHE A 36 7.57 -6.30 5.30
C PHE A 36 7.51 -6.93 6.69
N ALA A 37 8.27 -8.00 6.97
CA ALA A 37 8.33 -8.61 8.29
C ALA A 37 8.91 -7.67 9.34
N LYS A 38 9.98 -6.94 9.01
CA LYS A 38 10.47 -5.84 9.86
C LYS A 38 9.41 -4.78 10.11
N TYR A 39 8.63 -4.47 9.12
CA TYR A 39 7.58 -3.50 9.17
C TYR A 39 6.39 -3.94 10.04
N VAL A 40 5.95 -5.20 9.95
CA VAL A 40 4.84 -5.76 10.74
C VAL A 40 5.25 -6.00 12.21
N GLU A 41 6.50 -6.37 12.47
CA GLU A 41 6.99 -6.62 13.83
C GLU A 41 7.19 -5.33 14.63
N ILE A 42 7.35 -4.20 13.96
CA ILE A 42 7.64 -2.91 14.59
C ILE A 42 6.34 -2.14 14.91
N LYS A 43 5.35 -2.78 15.48
CA LYS A 43 4.28 -2.09 16.22
C LYS A 43 4.78 -1.33 17.46
N GLY A 44 6.11 -1.25 17.64
CA GLY A 44 6.76 -0.60 18.77
C GLY A 44 7.55 0.67 18.44
N GLY A 45 7.47 1.17 17.21
CA GLY A 45 8.17 2.39 16.81
C GLY A 45 9.37 2.12 15.90
N LEU A 46 9.24 2.45 14.64
CA LEU A 46 10.32 2.45 13.64
C LEU A 46 11.02 3.78 13.59
N GLU A 47 12.28 3.78 13.97
CA GLU A 47 13.18 4.91 13.69
C GLU A 47 13.95 4.79 12.36
N LYS A 48 13.79 3.71 11.59
CA LYS A 48 14.54 3.56 10.33
C LYS A 48 13.65 3.06 9.18
N PRO A 49 13.75 3.72 8.02
CA PRO A 49 12.98 3.39 6.84
C PRO A 49 13.35 2.03 6.25
N LEU A 50 12.45 1.46 5.44
CA LEU A 50 12.63 0.28 4.60
C LEU A 50 13.74 0.44 3.53
N SER A 51 14.89 0.99 3.89
CA SER A 51 15.99 1.32 2.98
C SER A 51 16.74 0.09 2.42
N PHE A 52 16.12 -1.09 2.47
CA PHE A 52 16.73 -2.34 2.05
C PHE A 52 16.06 -3.02 0.87
N LEU A 53 15.14 -2.32 0.17
CA LEU A 53 14.70 -2.84 -1.11
C LEU A 53 15.86 -2.75 -2.09
N PRO A 54 16.27 -3.85 -2.74
CA PRO A 54 17.23 -3.76 -3.81
C PRO A 54 16.72 -2.78 -4.87
N SER A 55 17.60 -1.98 -5.43
CA SER A 55 17.31 -1.06 -6.52
C SER A 55 16.96 -1.77 -7.86
N GLU A 56 16.70 -3.07 -7.83
CA GLU A 56 16.68 -3.94 -9.01
C GLU A 56 15.51 -4.94 -9.02
N TYR A 57 14.28 -4.51 -8.66
CA TYR A 57 13.09 -5.31 -8.99
C TYR A 57 12.60 -4.97 -10.38
N THR A 58 12.22 -6.00 -11.13
CA THR A 58 11.35 -5.78 -12.28
C THR A 58 9.96 -5.37 -11.76
N LYS A 59 9.22 -4.66 -12.60
CA LYS A 59 7.83 -4.31 -12.30
C LYS A 59 6.99 -5.56 -12.01
N GLU A 60 7.20 -6.62 -12.75
CA GLU A 60 6.52 -7.91 -12.62
C GLU A 60 6.77 -8.54 -11.25
N GLU A 61 8.02 -8.56 -10.78
CA GLU A 61 8.37 -9.11 -9.46
C GLU A 61 7.72 -8.30 -8.33
N PHE A 62 7.74 -6.98 -8.42
CA PHE A 62 7.06 -6.11 -7.47
C PHE A 62 5.55 -6.40 -7.43
N MET A 63 4.93 -6.58 -8.60
CA MET A 63 3.50 -6.82 -8.72
C MET A 63 3.08 -8.17 -8.14
N VAL A 64 3.87 -9.22 -8.37
CA VAL A 64 3.64 -10.54 -7.75
C VAL A 64 3.72 -10.41 -6.23
N GLY A 65 4.76 -9.75 -5.72
CA GLY A 65 4.96 -9.55 -4.29
C GLY A 65 3.84 -8.78 -3.61
N ILE A 66 3.38 -7.67 -4.18
CA ILE A 66 2.32 -6.86 -3.57
C ILE A 66 0.96 -7.58 -3.57
N ASN A 67 0.68 -8.40 -4.60
CA ASN A 67 -0.53 -9.23 -4.62
C ASN A 67 -0.50 -10.34 -3.56
N ASP A 68 0.66 -10.94 -3.32
CA ASP A 68 0.79 -11.94 -2.26
C ASP A 68 0.58 -11.32 -0.87
N ILE A 69 1.13 -10.13 -0.63
CA ILE A 69 0.87 -9.36 0.61
C ILE A 69 -0.63 -9.09 0.76
N GLU A 70 -1.29 -8.56 -0.27
CA GLU A 70 -2.73 -8.30 -0.23
C GLU A 70 -3.53 -9.56 0.08
N ASN A 71 -3.21 -10.68 -0.58
CA ASN A 71 -3.87 -11.95 -0.33
C ASN A 71 -3.69 -12.46 1.11
N LYS A 72 -2.52 -12.28 1.70
CA LYS A 72 -2.25 -12.61 3.11
C LYS A 72 -3.01 -11.67 4.05
N MET A 73 -3.03 -10.38 3.75
CA MET A 73 -3.82 -9.41 4.52
C MET A 73 -5.30 -9.76 4.49
N LEU A 74 -5.85 -10.11 3.32
CA LEU A 74 -7.27 -10.49 3.16
C LEU A 74 -7.66 -11.75 3.93
N LYS A 75 -6.71 -12.65 4.20
CA LYS A 75 -6.91 -13.88 5.00
C LYS A 75 -6.74 -13.64 6.50
N SER A 76 -6.18 -12.51 6.91
CA SER A 76 -5.96 -12.20 8.31
C SER A 76 -7.29 -11.88 9.02
N GLU A 77 -7.46 -12.40 10.24
CA GLU A 77 -8.59 -12.05 11.11
C GLU A 77 -8.61 -10.56 11.52
N LYS A 78 -7.46 -9.87 11.40
CA LYS A 78 -7.32 -8.44 11.67
C LYS A 78 -7.61 -7.56 10.45
N SER A 79 -7.95 -8.16 9.31
CA SER A 79 -8.25 -7.43 8.09
C SER A 79 -9.63 -6.80 8.17
N LEU A 80 -9.68 -5.48 8.08
CA LEU A 80 -10.94 -4.74 7.99
C LEU A 80 -11.50 -4.80 6.57
N LYS A 81 -12.81 -5.02 6.43
CA LYS A 81 -13.48 -5.15 5.13
C LYS A 81 -14.88 -4.51 5.19
N GLY A 82 -15.32 -4.03 4.02
CA GLY A 82 -16.67 -3.49 3.87
C GLY A 82 -16.98 -2.38 4.88
N LYS A 83 -18.09 -2.47 5.59
CA LYS A 83 -18.55 -1.44 6.54
C LYS A 83 -17.61 -1.19 7.72
N GLU A 84 -16.84 -2.21 8.13
CA GLU A 84 -15.83 -2.01 9.17
C GLU A 84 -14.70 -1.11 8.66
N LEU A 85 -14.23 -1.34 7.43
CA LEU A 85 -13.23 -0.49 6.80
C LEU A 85 -13.74 0.95 6.66
N GLU A 86 -14.98 1.14 6.21
CA GLU A 86 -15.60 2.47 6.10
C GLU A 86 -15.69 3.21 7.44
N HIS A 87 -15.88 2.48 8.53
CA HIS A 87 -15.92 3.06 9.87
C HIS A 87 -14.53 3.54 10.33
N PHE A 88 -13.49 2.75 10.08
CA PHE A 88 -12.11 3.09 10.45
C PHE A 88 -11.45 4.07 9.49
N ASN A 89 -11.82 4.02 8.21
CA ASN A 89 -11.33 4.87 7.14
C ASN A 89 -12.49 5.68 6.53
N PRO A 90 -13.08 6.62 7.27
CA PRO A 90 -14.18 7.41 6.74
C PRO A 90 -13.76 8.14 5.46
N LEU A 91 -14.62 8.01 4.47
CA LEU A 91 -14.49 8.63 3.16
C LEU A 91 -15.35 9.89 3.06
N LYS A 92 -14.80 10.90 2.39
CA LYS A 92 -15.56 12.08 2.00
C LYS A 92 -15.43 12.28 0.50
N HIS A 93 -16.58 12.42 -0.16
CA HIS A 93 -16.69 12.61 -1.59
C HIS A 93 -17.13 14.02 -1.90
N SER A 94 -16.47 14.67 -2.85
CA SER A 94 -16.82 16.00 -3.30
C SER A 94 -16.73 16.06 -4.83
N PHE A 95 -17.64 16.80 -5.44
CA PHE A 95 -17.79 16.87 -6.89
C PHE A 95 -17.77 18.32 -7.36
N ALA A 96 -17.10 18.55 -8.49
CA ALA A 96 -17.17 19.76 -9.26
C ALA A 96 -17.22 19.37 -10.75
N LYS A 97 -17.51 20.32 -11.65
CA LYS A 97 -17.55 20.03 -13.07
C LYS A 97 -16.21 19.44 -13.54
N GLY A 98 -16.25 18.20 -14.06
CA GLY A 98 -15.09 17.47 -14.54
C GLY A 98 -14.14 16.96 -13.44
N VAL A 99 -14.53 17.03 -12.16
CA VAL A 99 -13.64 16.72 -11.05
C VAL A 99 -14.37 15.96 -9.95
N TYR A 100 -13.82 14.81 -9.57
CA TYR A 100 -14.16 14.06 -8.36
C TYR A 100 -12.98 14.10 -7.37
N ILE A 101 -13.26 14.46 -6.13
CA ILE A 101 -12.31 14.52 -5.03
C ILE A 101 -12.71 13.48 -4.00
N ARG A 102 -11.78 12.59 -3.69
CA ARG A 102 -11.93 11.56 -2.65
C ARG A 102 -10.94 11.83 -1.52
N GLU A 103 -11.47 12.17 -0.36
CA GLU A 103 -10.70 12.30 0.88
C GLU A 103 -10.87 11.03 1.71
N VAL A 104 -9.79 10.52 2.27
CA VAL A 104 -9.79 9.37 3.17
C VAL A 104 -8.99 9.70 4.42
N PHE A 105 -9.54 9.34 5.57
CA PHE A 105 -8.83 9.33 6.83
C PHE A 105 -8.17 7.96 7.02
N ASN A 106 -6.88 7.96 7.35
CA ASN A 106 -6.10 6.76 7.65
C ASN A 106 -5.56 6.89 9.08
N PRO A 107 -6.01 6.06 10.03
CA PRO A 107 -5.52 6.11 11.40
C PRO A 107 -4.06 5.70 11.51
N ALA A 108 -3.38 6.20 12.54
CA ALA A 108 -1.99 5.83 12.83
C ALA A 108 -1.84 4.30 13.01
N GLY A 109 -0.80 3.74 12.42
CA GLY A 109 -0.52 2.30 12.46
C GLY A 109 -1.25 1.47 11.41
N GLU A 110 -2.06 2.11 10.56
CA GLU A 110 -2.72 1.41 9.47
C GLU A 110 -1.75 1.06 8.34
N LEU A 111 -1.88 -0.18 7.87
CA LEU A 111 -1.25 -0.67 6.65
C LEU A 111 -2.34 -0.96 5.63
N LEU A 112 -2.22 -0.38 4.45
CA LEU A 112 -3.17 -0.62 3.36
C LEU A 112 -2.47 -0.91 2.04
N VAL A 113 -3.14 -1.71 1.19
CA VAL A 113 -2.77 -1.91 -0.20
C VAL A 113 -3.75 -1.14 -1.07
N THR A 114 -3.24 -0.30 -1.98
CA THR A 114 -4.11 0.54 -2.81
C THR A 114 -4.72 -0.25 -3.95
N LYS A 115 -5.89 0.18 -4.43
CA LYS A 115 -6.43 -0.24 -5.73
C LYS A 115 -5.54 0.30 -6.85
N ILE A 116 -5.62 -0.33 -8.03
CA ILE A 116 -4.94 0.11 -9.24
C ILE A 116 -5.84 1.10 -9.95
N HIS A 117 -5.30 2.27 -10.31
CA HIS A 117 -6.04 3.27 -11.07
C HIS A 117 -5.70 3.19 -12.56
N LYS A 118 -6.70 3.26 -13.42
CA LYS A 118 -6.55 3.26 -14.88
C LYS A 118 -5.83 4.51 -15.38
N TYR A 119 -6.01 5.64 -14.68
CA TYR A 119 -5.47 6.93 -15.08
C TYR A 119 -4.55 7.52 -14.02
N SER A 120 -3.55 8.27 -14.48
CA SER A 120 -2.72 9.07 -13.56
C SER A 120 -3.57 10.16 -12.92
N HIS A 121 -3.36 10.39 -11.62
CA HIS A 121 -4.12 11.36 -10.87
C HIS A 121 -3.28 12.03 -9.79
N PRO A 122 -3.53 13.29 -9.46
CA PRO A 122 -2.89 13.96 -8.34
C PRO A 122 -3.39 13.40 -7.00
N PHE A 123 -2.48 13.40 -6.02
CA PHE A 123 -2.80 13.16 -4.62
C PHE A 123 -2.23 14.25 -3.73
N PHE A 124 -2.83 14.43 -2.57
CA PHE A 124 -2.40 15.36 -1.54
C PHE A 124 -2.45 14.66 -0.18
N LEU A 125 -1.38 14.80 0.59
CA LEU A 125 -1.36 14.49 2.01
C LEU A 125 -1.55 15.82 2.75
N LEU A 126 -2.75 16.02 3.31
CA LEU A 126 -3.13 17.27 3.99
C LEU A 126 -2.73 17.25 5.46
N GLN A 127 -2.70 16.06 6.07
CA GLN A 127 -2.32 15.85 7.48
C GLN A 127 -1.53 14.57 7.61
N GLY A 128 -0.61 14.54 8.58
CA GLY A 128 0.09 13.35 9.03
C GLY A 128 1.38 13.04 8.29
N GLU A 129 1.86 11.84 8.52
CA GLU A 129 3.10 11.29 7.97
C GLU A 129 2.86 9.83 7.58
N MET A 130 3.27 9.44 6.38
CA MET A 130 3.13 8.08 5.87
C MET A 130 4.33 7.65 5.05
N THR A 131 4.52 6.33 4.97
CA THR A 131 5.43 5.70 4.03
C THR A 131 4.63 5.08 2.88
N ILE A 132 5.04 5.34 1.67
CA ILE A 132 4.49 4.77 0.43
C ILE A 132 5.55 3.89 -0.20
N LEU A 133 5.25 2.61 -0.39
CA LEU A 133 6.07 1.66 -1.12
C LEU A 133 5.42 1.38 -2.47
N GLY A 134 6.10 1.67 -3.54
CA GLY A 134 5.69 1.42 -4.92
C GLY A 134 6.81 0.78 -5.74
N GLU A 135 6.56 0.56 -7.03
CA GLU A 135 7.55 0.01 -7.97
C GLU A 135 8.83 0.87 -8.07
N ASP A 136 8.73 2.16 -7.82
CA ASP A 136 9.86 3.12 -7.80
C ASP A 136 10.60 3.12 -6.43
N GLY A 137 10.29 2.18 -5.52
CA GLY A 137 10.86 2.08 -4.18
C GLY A 137 10.01 2.74 -3.09
N GLU A 138 10.64 2.93 -1.93
CA GLU A 138 10.00 3.50 -0.75
C GLU A 138 10.16 5.03 -0.71
N LYS A 139 9.09 5.69 -0.29
CA LYS A 139 9.09 7.12 -0.04
C LYS A 139 8.34 7.46 1.25
N LYS A 140 9.03 8.04 2.21
CA LYS A 140 8.40 8.64 3.38
C LYS A 140 8.01 10.09 3.06
N ILE A 141 6.74 10.44 3.32
CA ILE A 141 6.19 11.77 3.07
C ILE A 141 5.52 12.32 4.32
N LYS A 142 5.56 13.63 4.48
CA LYS A 142 4.94 14.37 5.58
C LYS A 142 4.12 15.53 5.04
N ALA A 143 2.95 15.74 5.61
CA ALA A 143 2.06 16.83 5.25
C ALA A 143 2.65 18.22 5.55
N PRO A 144 2.39 19.24 4.71
CA PRO A 144 1.68 19.14 3.45
C PRO A 144 2.55 18.55 2.33
N HIS A 145 2.00 17.61 1.58
CA HIS A 145 2.71 16.98 0.46
C HIS A 145 1.74 16.70 -0.69
N TYR A 146 2.21 16.75 -1.91
CA TYR A 146 1.44 16.35 -3.08
C TYR A 146 2.31 15.62 -4.10
N GLY A 147 1.68 14.89 -4.99
CA GLY A 147 2.34 14.18 -6.07
C GLY A 147 1.34 13.64 -7.09
N ILE A 148 1.88 12.91 -8.05
CA ILE A 148 1.09 12.21 -9.07
C ILE A 148 1.21 10.72 -8.87
N THR A 149 0.09 10.02 -8.76
CA THR A 149 0.03 8.57 -8.90
C THR A 149 -0.01 8.25 -10.38
N LYS A 150 0.93 7.44 -10.87
CA LYS A 150 0.94 6.98 -12.27
C LYS A 150 -0.17 5.95 -12.50
N ALA A 151 -0.72 5.90 -13.70
CA ALA A 151 -1.63 4.84 -14.12
C ALA A 151 -1.01 3.45 -13.96
N GLY A 152 -1.81 2.45 -13.59
CA GLY A 152 -1.37 1.07 -13.40
C GLY A 152 -0.50 0.83 -12.17
N THR A 153 -0.39 1.80 -11.25
CA THR A 153 0.41 1.67 -10.04
C THR A 153 -0.41 1.06 -8.91
N LYS A 154 0.16 0.08 -8.22
CA LYS A 154 -0.32 -0.45 -6.94
C LYS A 154 0.72 -0.19 -5.86
N ARG A 155 0.31 0.16 -4.64
CA ARG A 155 1.22 0.58 -3.58
C ARG A 155 0.80 0.00 -2.24
N ILE A 156 1.77 -0.14 -1.35
CA ILE A 156 1.54 -0.33 0.08
C ILE A 156 1.73 1.02 0.75
N ILE A 157 0.82 1.39 1.62
CA ILE A 157 0.88 2.64 2.37
C ILE A 157 0.81 2.31 3.86
N TYR A 158 1.66 2.95 4.64
CA TYR A 158 1.61 2.91 6.10
C TYR A 158 1.50 4.29 6.69
N ALA A 159 0.50 4.48 7.52
CA ALA A 159 0.26 5.70 8.25
C ALA A 159 1.05 5.71 9.57
N HIS A 160 2.07 6.56 9.68
CA HIS A 160 2.84 6.73 10.94
C HIS A 160 2.06 7.51 11.99
N THR A 161 1.21 8.42 11.54
CA THR A 161 0.29 9.22 12.35
C THR A 161 -1.08 9.21 11.69
N ASP A 162 -2.09 9.77 12.33
CA ASP A 162 -3.38 10.02 11.69
C ASP A 162 -3.19 10.88 10.45
N CYS A 163 -3.65 10.38 9.31
CA CYS A 163 -3.45 10.99 8.01
C CYS A 163 -4.77 11.37 7.34
N ILE A 164 -4.76 12.51 6.64
CA ILE A 164 -5.81 12.90 5.68
C ILE A 164 -5.18 12.86 4.29
N PHE A 165 -5.61 11.90 3.50
CA PHE A 165 -5.12 11.67 2.15
C PHE A 165 -6.22 11.94 1.12
N VAL A 166 -5.91 12.72 0.10
CA VAL A 166 -6.87 13.16 -0.91
C VAL A 166 -6.38 12.74 -2.29
N THR A 167 -7.29 12.19 -3.10
CA THR A 167 -7.06 11.95 -4.53
C THR A 167 -8.05 12.77 -5.35
N VAL A 168 -7.62 13.19 -6.54
CA VAL A 168 -8.44 14.00 -7.45
C VAL A 168 -8.49 13.30 -8.81
N HIS A 169 -9.69 13.04 -9.28
CA HIS A 169 -9.93 12.31 -10.53
C HIS A 169 -10.75 13.16 -11.49
N SER A 170 -10.43 13.05 -12.79
CA SER A 170 -11.18 13.73 -13.84
C SER A 170 -12.36 12.84 -14.24
N THR A 171 -13.57 13.27 -13.90
CA THR A 171 -14.84 12.66 -14.32
C THR A 171 -15.97 13.63 -14.09
N ASP A 172 -17.02 13.54 -14.90
CA ASP A 172 -18.32 14.22 -14.68
C ASP A 172 -19.34 13.31 -13.99
N GLU A 173 -18.98 12.03 -13.74
CA GLU A 173 -19.85 11.08 -13.05
C GLU A 173 -19.93 11.41 -11.55
N THR A 174 -21.07 11.17 -10.95
CA THR A 174 -21.35 11.43 -9.53
C THR A 174 -21.81 10.17 -8.77
N ASP A 175 -22.13 9.12 -9.49
CA ASP A 175 -22.43 7.79 -8.94
C ASP A 175 -21.11 7.09 -8.59
N LEU A 176 -20.93 6.75 -7.31
CA LEU A 176 -19.66 6.21 -6.82
C LEU A 176 -19.31 4.84 -7.41
N ASP A 177 -20.31 3.99 -7.69
CA ASP A 177 -20.09 2.67 -8.27
C ASP A 177 -19.59 2.81 -9.72
N LYS A 178 -20.17 3.73 -10.48
CA LYS A 178 -19.73 4.02 -11.84
C LYS A 178 -18.37 4.69 -11.88
N ILE A 179 -18.09 5.59 -10.95
CA ILE A 179 -16.77 6.20 -10.80
C ILE A 179 -15.74 5.10 -10.51
N GLU A 180 -16.04 4.15 -9.62
CA GLU A 180 -15.13 3.03 -9.36
C GLU A 180 -14.88 2.19 -10.62
N GLU A 181 -15.91 1.88 -11.40
CA GLU A 181 -15.76 1.17 -12.68
C GLU A 181 -14.95 1.95 -13.71
N GLU A 182 -15.10 3.27 -13.74
CA GLU A 182 -14.37 4.16 -14.64
C GLU A 182 -12.89 4.27 -14.30
N ILE A 183 -12.54 4.47 -13.02
CA ILE A 183 -11.19 4.84 -12.60
C ILE A 183 -10.35 3.70 -12.06
N ILE A 184 -10.95 2.58 -11.62
CA ILE A 184 -10.25 1.44 -11.02
C ILE A 184 -10.08 0.34 -12.06
N SER A 185 -8.85 -0.16 -12.18
CA SER A 185 -8.54 -1.36 -12.96
C SER A 185 -8.78 -2.62 -12.12
N LYS A 186 -9.31 -3.66 -12.75
CA LYS A 186 -9.52 -4.97 -12.09
C LYS A 186 -8.22 -5.76 -11.99
N ASP A 187 -7.28 -5.51 -12.88
CA ASP A 187 -5.96 -6.14 -12.88
C ASP A 187 -4.88 -5.20 -13.43
N PHE A 188 -3.62 -5.65 -13.38
CA PHE A 188 -2.46 -4.88 -13.82
C PHE A 188 -2.32 -4.73 -15.33
N TYR A 189 -3.01 -5.56 -16.09
CA TYR A 189 -2.91 -5.64 -17.55
C TYR A 189 -4.08 -4.91 -18.24
N ASP A 190 -5.08 -4.51 -17.47
CA ASP A 190 -6.21 -3.71 -17.96
C ASP A 190 -5.72 -2.29 -18.30
N LYS A 191 -5.32 -2.12 -19.54
CA LYS A 191 -5.00 -0.81 -20.12
C LYS A 191 -6.31 -0.22 -20.61
N GLY A 192 -7.01 0.54 -19.75
CA GLY A 192 -8.21 1.25 -20.11
C GLY A 192 -8.08 2.07 -21.41
#